data_2a6f90fcf35d6731192837167094f21b
#
_entry.id   2a6f90fcf35d6731192837167094f21b
#
_cell.length_a   1.000
_cell.length_b   1.000
_cell.length_c   1.000
_cell.angle_alpha   90.00
_cell.angle_beta   90.00
_cell.angle_gamma   90.00
#
_symmetry.space_group_name_H-M   'P 1'
#
loop_
_entity.id
_entity.type
_entity.pdbx_description
1 polymer ?
#
loop_
_entity_poly.entity_id
_entity_poly.type
_entity_poly.pdbx_seq_one_letter_code
_entity_poly.pdbx_strand_id
1 'polypeptide(L)'
;MIGAMTIPTLTHPGVVDWSGENPGMYLKEKSDGPFVTLVSFFRVVASPHGRGHALVLLEAPLLDRSLPEALNVCVTDNDALARYLVTNFVAFFGAFKEAPALQHMDYVPLEGVAASGDTRSSYMEWVKGPGVEASLSWENLGEPFMVSIPKERSATGKHALHSLFVDARSVTAAVNGRTLKGRPFPREFAGRQSSTAFLAYSETWLRL
;
A
#
# COMPACT_ATOMS: atom_id res chain seq x y z
N MET A 1 -15.54 -37.88 -31.97
CA MET A 1 -14.33 -37.18 -31.52
C MET A 1 -14.65 -36.59 -30.15
N ILE A 2 -14.13 -37.16 -29.06
CA ILE A 2 -14.31 -36.64 -27.70
C ILE A 2 -13.28 -35.53 -27.57
N GLY A 3 -13.73 -34.26 -27.49
CA GLY A 3 -12.85 -33.13 -27.28
C GLY A 3 -12.08 -33.32 -25.96
N ALA A 4 -10.76 -33.19 -26.02
CA ALA A 4 -9.93 -33.22 -24.81
C ALA A 4 -10.37 -32.11 -23.89
N MET A 5 -10.93 -32.47 -22.73
CA MET A 5 -11.26 -31.54 -21.67
C MET A 5 -9.94 -31.05 -21.10
N THR A 6 -9.56 -29.82 -21.44
CA THR A 6 -8.37 -29.18 -20.86
C THR A 6 -8.64 -28.92 -19.39
N ILE A 7 -7.97 -29.62 -18.51
CA ILE A 7 -8.02 -29.36 -17.07
C ILE A 7 -7.41 -27.94 -16.87
N PRO A 8 -8.14 -27.01 -16.23
CA PRO A 8 -7.56 -25.69 -15.95
C PRO A 8 -6.28 -25.83 -15.14
N THR A 9 -5.24 -25.09 -15.49
CA THR A 9 -4.01 -25.02 -14.71
C THR A 9 -4.35 -24.44 -13.33
N LEU A 10 -4.13 -25.20 -12.28
CA LEU A 10 -4.39 -24.78 -10.90
C LEU A 10 -3.23 -23.99 -10.27
N THR A 11 -2.16 -23.77 -11.02
CA THR A 11 -0.98 -23.03 -10.57
C THR A 11 -0.68 -21.91 -11.53
N HIS A 12 -0.22 -20.77 -10.99
CA HIS A 12 0.29 -19.67 -11.80
C HIS A 12 1.80 -19.84 -11.97
N PRO A 13 2.33 -19.84 -13.21
CA PRO A 13 3.77 -19.84 -13.40
C PRO A 13 4.37 -18.51 -12.97
N GLY A 14 5.65 -18.50 -12.57
CA GLY A 14 6.39 -17.32 -12.22
C GLY A 14 7.06 -17.43 -10.86
N VAL A 15 7.80 -16.38 -10.51
CA VAL A 15 8.50 -16.25 -9.23
C VAL A 15 7.79 -15.19 -8.39
N VAL A 16 7.44 -15.54 -7.15
CA VAL A 16 6.90 -14.56 -6.21
C VAL A 16 8.01 -13.59 -5.81
N ASP A 17 7.87 -12.34 -6.20
CA ASP A 17 8.78 -11.29 -5.78
C ASP A 17 8.44 -10.78 -4.36
N TRP A 18 7.17 -10.69 -4.03
CA TRP A 18 6.74 -10.61 -2.64
C TRP A 18 5.25 -10.98 -2.49
N SER A 19 4.90 -11.39 -1.28
CA SER A 19 3.52 -11.64 -0.88
C SER A 19 3.30 -11.17 0.55
N GLY A 20 2.10 -10.63 0.82
CA GLY A 20 1.73 -10.10 2.13
C GLY A 20 0.48 -9.25 2.06
N GLU A 21 0.50 -8.16 2.80
CA GLU A 21 -0.59 -7.18 2.88
C GLU A 21 -0.06 -5.78 2.63
N ASN A 22 -0.92 -4.91 2.09
CA ASN A 22 -0.57 -3.53 1.78
C ASN A 22 -1.78 -2.60 1.91
N PRO A 23 -2.29 -2.36 3.13
CA PRO A 23 -3.26 -1.30 3.37
C PRO A 23 -2.74 0.05 2.89
N GLY A 24 -3.61 0.83 2.23
CA GLY A 24 -3.22 2.11 1.66
C GLY A 24 -4.23 3.23 1.92
N MET A 25 -3.72 4.46 2.02
CA MET A 25 -4.49 5.70 2.07
C MET A 25 -3.83 6.73 1.16
N TYR A 26 -4.46 7.04 0.04
CA TYR A 26 -3.99 8.06 -0.90
C TYR A 26 -4.99 9.21 -0.88
N LEU A 27 -4.67 10.25 -0.08
CA LEU A 27 -5.62 11.26 0.33
C LEU A 27 -5.43 12.56 -0.43
N LYS A 28 -6.54 13.22 -0.75
CA LYS A 28 -6.62 14.51 -1.41
C LYS A 28 -7.51 15.46 -0.63
N GLU A 29 -7.33 16.75 -0.80
CA GLU A 29 -8.29 17.76 -0.29
C GLU A 29 -9.48 17.95 -1.25
N LYS A 30 -9.23 17.84 -2.57
CA LYS A 30 -10.22 17.93 -3.65
C LYS A 30 -10.04 16.80 -4.65
N SER A 31 -11.10 16.39 -5.32
CA SER A 31 -11.11 15.24 -6.25
C SER A 31 -10.11 15.38 -7.40
N ASP A 32 -9.96 16.59 -7.93
CA ASP A 32 -9.06 16.97 -9.02
C ASP A 32 -7.70 17.52 -8.55
N GLY A 33 -7.52 17.62 -7.22
CA GLY A 33 -6.28 18.10 -6.62
C GLY A 33 -5.20 17.02 -6.53
N PRO A 34 -3.98 17.42 -6.15
CA PRO A 34 -2.89 16.53 -5.89
C PRO A 34 -3.15 15.69 -4.62
N PHE A 35 -2.40 14.61 -4.46
CA PHE A 35 -2.33 13.90 -3.19
C PHE A 35 -1.60 14.75 -2.16
N VAL A 36 -2.17 14.86 -0.96
CA VAL A 36 -1.62 15.63 0.17
C VAL A 36 -1.10 14.74 1.29
N THR A 37 -1.54 13.48 1.33
CA THR A 37 -1.04 12.44 2.23
C THR A 37 -1.03 11.11 1.49
N LEU A 38 0.09 10.40 1.56
CA LEU A 38 0.23 9.05 0.99
C LEU A 38 0.72 8.10 2.07
N VAL A 39 -0.02 7.01 2.24
CA VAL A 39 0.32 5.92 3.17
C VAL A 39 0.22 4.60 2.43
N SER A 40 1.24 3.75 2.59
CA SER A 40 1.25 2.36 2.15
C SER A 40 1.96 1.54 3.22
N PHE A 41 1.26 0.57 3.81
CA PHE A 41 1.80 -0.23 4.90
C PHE A 41 1.95 -1.68 4.49
N PHE A 42 3.17 -2.10 4.24
CA PHE A 42 3.52 -3.45 3.86
C PHE A 42 3.74 -4.34 5.08
N ARG A 43 3.09 -5.50 5.09
CA ARG A 43 3.37 -6.64 5.98
C ARG A 43 3.72 -7.83 5.10
N VAL A 44 4.99 -7.98 4.81
CA VAL A 44 5.48 -8.98 3.86
C VAL A 44 5.78 -10.28 4.59
N VAL A 45 5.22 -11.38 4.09
CA VAL A 45 5.43 -12.73 4.62
C VAL A 45 6.45 -13.51 3.80
N ALA A 46 6.66 -13.16 2.52
CA ALA A 46 7.63 -13.79 1.64
C ALA A 46 8.19 -12.78 0.64
N SER A 47 9.53 -12.72 0.50
CA SER A 47 10.25 -11.98 -0.53
C SER A 47 11.70 -12.47 -0.64
N PRO A 48 12.47 -12.07 -1.69
CA PRO A 48 13.90 -12.32 -1.76
C PRO A 48 14.71 -11.69 -0.63
N HIS A 49 14.15 -10.68 0.05
CA HIS A 49 14.76 -9.97 1.18
C HIS A 49 14.21 -10.41 2.54
N GLY A 50 13.51 -11.56 2.59
CA GLY A 50 12.88 -12.08 3.78
C GLY A 50 11.51 -11.47 4.05
N ARG A 51 11.06 -11.55 5.29
CA ARG A 51 9.79 -10.99 5.80
C ARG A 51 10.04 -9.70 6.57
N GLY A 52 9.00 -8.90 6.74
CA GLY A 52 9.08 -7.70 7.57
C GLY A 52 7.94 -6.71 7.28
N HIS A 53 8.04 -5.57 7.93
CA HIS A 53 7.11 -4.47 7.83
C HIS A 53 7.79 -3.25 7.19
N ALA A 54 7.02 -2.48 6.42
CA ALA A 54 7.46 -1.19 5.92
C ALA A 54 6.25 -0.24 5.81
N LEU A 55 6.15 0.73 6.71
CA LEU A 55 5.19 1.82 6.60
C LEU A 55 5.84 2.95 5.82
N VAL A 56 5.41 3.18 4.59
CA VAL A 56 5.73 4.39 3.81
C VAL A 56 4.66 5.43 4.10
N LEU A 57 5.05 6.54 4.71
CA LEU A 57 4.18 7.65 5.06
C LEU A 57 4.77 8.95 4.55
N LEU A 58 4.06 9.61 3.63
CA LEU A 58 4.43 10.91 3.08
C LEU A 58 3.34 11.92 3.46
N GLU A 59 3.65 12.81 4.40
CA GLU A 59 2.77 13.88 4.84
C GLU A 59 2.75 15.05 3.83
N ALA A 60 3.84 15.20 3.10
CA ALA A 60 3.98 16.24 2.07
C ALA A 60 4.61 15.65 0.81
N PRO A 61 3.86 14.81 0.05
CA PRO A 61 4.42 14.04 -1.07
C PRO A 61 5.00 14.89 -2.19
N LEU A 62 4.54 16.13 -2.36
CA LEU A 62 5.00 17.03 -3.41
C LEU A 62 6.24 17.84 -3.04
N LEU A 63 6.74 17.74 -1.82
CA LEU A 63 7.97 18.40 -1.42
C LEU A 63 9.17 17.59 -1.84
N ASP A 64 10.14 18.25 -2.47
CA ASP A 64 11.41 17.65 -2.90
C ASP A 64 12.46 17.58 -1.78
N ARG A 65 12.08 17.96 -0.55
CA ARG A 65 12.93 17.93 0.65
C ARG A 65 12.09 17.66 1.88
N SER A 66 12.72 17.07 2.90
CA SER A 66 12.14 17.02 4.24
C SER A 66 12.04 18.43 4.80
N LEU A 67 10.87 18.77 5.33
CA LEU A 67 10.67 19.96 6.13
C LEU A 67 10.62 19.57 7.61
N PRO A 68 11.07 20.44 8.54
CA PRO A 68 10.95 20.16 9.96
C PRO A 68 9.53 19.87 10.43
N GLU A 69 8.54 20.31 9.65
CA GLU A 69 7.11 20.25 9.97
C GLU A 69 6.34 19.18 9.21
N ALA A 70 6.97 18.51 8.24
CA ALA A 70 6.32 17.51 7.40
C ALA A 70 7.10 16.19 7.42
N LEU A 71 6.46 15.15 7.94
CA LEU A 71 7.06 13.84 8.09
C LEU A 71 6.95 13.04 6.79
N ASN A 72 8.09 12.77 6.16
CA ASN A 72 8.20 11.83 5.05
C ASN A 72 9.13 10.69 5.49
N VAL A 73 8.56 9.52 5.78
CA VAL A 73 9.29 8.47 6.50
C VAL A 73 8.90 7.07 6.03
N CYS A 74 9.86 6.15 6.09
CA CYS A 74 9.63 4.71 6.06
C CYS A 74 10.00 4.09 7.41
N VAL A 75 9.00 3.59 8.14
CA VAL A 75 9.22 2.87 9.41
C VAL A 75 9.30 1.38 9.11
N THR A 76 10.41 0.72 9.44
CA THR A 76 10.64 -0.67 9.02
C THR A 76 11.45 -1.48 10.03
N ASP A 77 11.20 -2.79 10.10
CA ASP A 77 12.02 -3.77 10.81
C ASP A 77 12.99 -4.53 9.87
N ASN A 78 12.96 -4.20 8.55
CA ASN A 78 13.84 -4.79 7.55
C ASN A 78 14.20 -3.75 6.48
N ASP A 79 15.30 -3.04 6.66
CA ASP A 79 15.73 -1.95 5.78
C ASP A 79 15.96 -2.41 4.32
N ALA A 80 16.54 -3.60 4.13
CA ALA A 80 16.77 -4.14 2.79
C ALA A 80 15.44 -4.42 2.05
N LEU A 81 14.45 -4.99 2.75
CA LEU A 81 13.12 -5.21 2.22
C LEU A 81 12.43 -3.87 1.91
N ALA A 82 12.46 -2.92 2.84
CA ALA A 82 11.81 -1.62 2.67
C ALA A 82 12.34 -0.87 1.45
N ARG A 83 13.66 -0.80 1.27
CA ARG A 83 14.28 -0.18 0.09
C ARG A 83 13.94 -0.92 -1.20
N TYR A 84 13.90 -2.24 -1.15
CA TYR A 84 13.48 -3.06 -2.29
C TYR A 84 12.03 -2.74 -2.70
N LEU A 85 11.10 -2.71 -1.74
CA LEU A 85 9.69 -2.37 -1.99
C LEU A 85 9.53 -0.96 -2.54
N VAL A 86 10.18 0.02 -1.93
CA VAL A 86 10.11 1.42 -2.37
C VAL A 86 10.61 1.58 -3.80
N THR A 87 11.77 1.02 -4.11
CA THR A 87 12.41 1.18 -5.42
C THR A 87 11.71 0.41 -6.53
N ASN A 88 11.20 -0.79 -6.25
CA ASN A 88 10.69 -1.70 -7.30
C ASN A 88 9.17 -1.73 -7.40
N PHE A 89 8.44 -1.21 -6.41
CA PHE A 89 6.97 -1.24 -6.38
C PHE A 89 6.37 0.13 -6.08
N VAL A 90 6.64 0.73 -4.91
CA VAL A 90 6.00 1.99 -4.48
C VAL A 90 6.25 3.11 -5.49
N ALA A 91 7.45 3.27 -5.98
CA ALA A 91 7.82 4.28 -6.98
C ALA A 91 7.02 4.18 -8.30
N PHE A 92 6.38 3.04 -8.56
CA PHE A 92 5.54 2.82 -9.73
C PHE A 92 4.03 2.92 -9.45
N PHE A 93 3.62 2.93 -8.18
CA PHE A 93 2.21 3.11 -7.82
C PHE A 93 1.73 4.50 -8.25
N GLY A 94 0.59 4.55 -8.92
CA GLY A 94 0.11 5.78 -9.56
C GLY A 94 0.08 7.01 -8.66
N ALA A 95 -0.23 6.84 -7.36
CA ALA A 95 -0.24 7.93 -6.40
C ALA A 95 1.17 8.38 -5.97
N PHE A 96 2.15 7.47 -5.95
CA PHE A 96 3.53 7.74 -5.51
C PHE A 96 4.47 8.14 -6.66
N LYS A 97 4.11 7.81 -7.89
CA LYS A 97 4.94 8.02 -9.08
C LYS A 97 5.40 9.48 -9.27
N GLU A 98 4.58 10.43 -8.81
CA GLU A 98 4.85 11.86 -8.91
C GLU A 98 5.18 12.48 -7.55
N ALA A 99 5.58 11.68 -6.56
CA ALA A 99 5.92 12.15 -5.23
C ALA A 99 7.44 12.29 -5.05
N PRO A 100 8.04 13.48 -5.25
CA PRO A 100 9.48 13.68 -5.06
C PRO A 100 9.94 13.36 -3.65
N ALA A 101 9.09 13.54 -2.64
CA ALA A 101 9.36 13.17 -1.26
C ALA A 101 9.79 11.70 -1.07
N LEU A 102 9.38 10.80 -1.98
CA LEU A 102 9.76 9.38 -1.91
C LEU A 102 11.29 9.16 -1.99
N GLN A 103 12.02 10.05 -2.65
CA GLN A 103 13.47 9.99 -2.79
C GLN A 103 14.22 10.56 -1.58
N HIS A 104 13.53 11.32 -0.73
CA HIS A 104 14.11 12.08 0.38
C HIS A 104 13.50 11.70 1.73
N MET A 105 12.74 10.61 1.81
CA MET A 105 12.18 10.15 3.08
C MET A 105 13.24 9.49 3.95
N ASP A 106 13.08 9.65 5.25
CA ASP A 106 13.93 9.01 6.24
C ASP A 106 13.49 7.55 6.46
N TYR A 107 14.47 6.66 6.67
CA TYR A 107 14.22 5.28 7.08
C TYR A 107 14.52 5.15 8.57
N VAL A 108 13.51 4.76 9.35
CA VAL A 108 13.63 4.62 10.80
C VAL A 108 13.23 3.22 11.26
N PRO A 109 13.84 2.68 12.33
CA PRO A 109 13.51 1.35 12.81
C PRO A 109 12.08 1.27 13.35
N LEU A 110 11.41 0.14 13.11
CA LEU A 110 10.14 -0.20 13.72
C LEU A 110 10.37 -0.64 15.17
N GLU A 111 9.74 0.03 16.13
CA GLU A 111 9.76 -0.32 17.55
C GLU A 111 8.51 -1.10 17.99
N GLY A 112 7.40 -0.90 17.30
CA GLY A 112 6.15 -1.58 17.63
C GLY A 112 5.10 -1.45 16.54
N VAL A 113 4.27 -2.47 16.43
CA VAL A 113 3.11 -2.52 15.54
C VAL A 113 1.97 -3.24 16.24
N ALA A 114 0.75 -2.74 16.06
CA ALA A 114 -0.47 -3.38 16.54
C ALA A 114 -1.61 -3.12 15.55
N ALA A 115 -2.56 -4.05 15.51
CA ALA A 115 -3.76 -3.92 14.70
C ALA A 115 -5.00 -4.27 15.50
N SER A 116 -6.14 -3.71 15.13
CA SER A 116 -7.45 -4.07 15.65
C SER A 116 -8.55 -3.87 14.63
N GLY A 117 -9.76 -4.33 14.93
CA GLY A 117 -10.92 -4.22 14.08
C GLY A 117 -11.40 -5.58 13.57
N ASP A 118 -12.53 -5.57 12.87
CA ASP A 118 -13.21 -6.79 12.38
C ASP A 118 -12.98 -7.05 10.88
N THR A 119 -12.26 -6.14 10.21
CA THR A 119 -12.00 -6.16 8.76
C THR A 119 -13.25 -6.16 7.88
N ARG A 120 -14.43 -5.92 8.47
CA ARG A 120 -15.74 -5.85 7.82
C ARG A 120 -16.34 -4.44 7.91
N SER A 121 -16.32 -3.84 9.09
CA SER A 121 -16.82 -2.49 9.33
C SER A 121 -15.68 -1.49 9.48
N SER A 122 -14.61 -1.87 10.19
CA SER A 122 -13.46 -1.03 10.47
C SER A 122 -12.18 -1.84 10.69
N TYR A 123 -11.05 -1.18 10.43
CA TYR A 123 -9.72 -1.72 10.67
C TYR A 123 -8.78 -0.61 11.10
N MET A 124 -7.89 -0.88 12.03
CA MET A 124 -6.93 0.09 12.56
C MET A 124 -5.54 -0.53 12.66
N GLU A 125 -4.53 0.31 12.43
CA GLU A 125 -3.11 0.00 12.60
C GLU A 125 -2.44 1.07 13.47
N TRP A 126 -1.53 0.64 14.33
CA TRP A 126 -0.60 1.51 15.05
C TRP A 126 0.82 1.09 14.71
N VAL A 127 1.63 2.06 14.39
CA VAL A 127 3.04 1.86 14.03
C VAL A 127 3.87 2.86 14.81
N LYS A 128 4.91 2.38 15.49
CA LYS A 128 5.82 3.21 16.29
C LYS A 128 7.27 3.01 15.86
N GLY A 129 7.99 4.10 15.76
CA GLY A 129 9.42 4.18 15.58
C GLY A 129 9.98 5.46 16.20
N PRO A 130 11.29 5.69 16.20
CA PRO A 130 11.91 6.90 16.74
C PRO A 130 11.32 8.16 16.09
N GLY A 131 10.70 9.03 16.91
CA GLY A 131 10.07 10.26 16.42
C GLY A 131 8.77 10.08 15.62
N VAL A 132 8.25 8.85 15.50
CA VAL A 132 7.05 8.52 14.72
C VAL A 132 6.12 7.63 15.52
N GLU A 133 4.91 8.11 15.75
CA GLU A 133 3.79 7.32 16.26
C GLU A 133 2.60 7.52 15.33
N ALA A 134 2.35 6.56 14.45
CA ALA A 134 1.28 6.61 13.46
C ALA A 134 0.08 5.79 13.90
N SER A 135 -1.12 6.35 13.72
CA SER A 135 -2.41 5.68 13.87
C SER A 135 -3.19 5.80 12.56
N LEU A 136 -3.58 4.68 12.00
CA LEU A 136 -4.25 4.57 10.70
C LEU A 136 -5.58 3.84 10.89
N SER A 137 -6.69 4.45 10.51
CA SER A 137 -8.02 3.86 10.62
C SER A 137 -8.72 3.84 9.27
N TRP A 138 -9.26 2.69 8.88
CA TRP A 138 -10.11 2.49 7.71
C TRP A 138 -11.51 2.15 8.22
N GLU A 139 -12.52 2.90 7.76
CA GLU A 139 -13.90 2.80 8.24
C GLU A 139 -14.88 2.73 7.07
N ASN A 140 -16.10 2.28 7.36
CA ASN A 140 -17.13 2.09 6.35
C ASN A 140 -16.59 1.22 5.19
N LEU A 141 -16.07 0.07 5.56
CA LEU A 141 -15.48 -0.90 4.63
C LEU A 141 -16.53 -1.43 3.67
N GLY A 142 -16.14 -1.61 2.42
CA GLY A 142 -16.96 -2.19 1.37
C GLY A 142 -16.88 -3.72 1.34
N GLU A 143 -17.60 -4.34 0.41
CA GLU A 143 -17.52 -5.77 0.16
C GLU A 143 -16.14 -6.12 -0.43
N PRO A 144 -15.50 -7.22 0.04
CA PRO A 144 -14.24 -7.70 -0.50
C PRO A 144 -14.38 -8.11 -1.98
N PHE A 145 -13.35 -7.85 -2.76
CA PHE A 145 -13.26 -8.31 -4.15
C PHE A 145 -11.85 -8.74 -4.53
N MET A 146 -11.78 -9.72 -5.44
CA MET A 146 -10.50 -10.19 -5.95
C MET A 146 -10.00 -9.31 -7.09
N VAL A 147 -8.71 -9.01 -7.05
CA VAL A 147 -7.98 -8.30 -8.10
C VAL A 147 -6.99 -9.25 -8.74
N SER A 148 -6.97 -9.28 -10.07
CA SER A 148 -5.97 -9.98 -10.87
C SER A 148 -5.58 -9.08 -12.04
N ILE A 149 -4.36 -8.55 -12.02
CA ILE A 149 -3.85 -7.64 -13.04
C ILE A 149 -2.66 -8.30 -13.70
N PRO A 150 -2.72 -8.54 -15.03
CA PRO A 150 -1.59 -9.09 -15.77
C PRO A 150 -0.44 -8.07 -15.80
N LYS A 151 0.78 -8.54 -16.02
CA LYS A 151 2.00 -7.72 -15.92
C LYS A 151 1.96 -6.48 -16.82
N GLU A 152 1.38 -6.58 -18.01
CA GLU A 152 1.33 -5.50 -19.01
C GLU A 152 0.46 -4.31 -18.55
N ARG A 153 -0.46 -4.57 -17.60
CA ARG A 153 -1.38 -3.57 -17.04
C ARG A 153 -1.06 -3.21 -15.60
N SER A 154 -0.11 -3.90 -14.99
CA SER A 154 0.29 -3.62 -13.60
C SER A 154 1.11 -2.33 -13.49
N ALA A 155 1.16 -1.76 -12.31
CA ALA A 155 1.92 -0.54 -12.07
C ALA A 155 3.39 -0.68 -12.42
N THR A 156 4.00 -1.84 -12.19
CA THR A 156 5.42 -2.08 -12.46
C THR A 156 5.73 -2.44 -13.91
N GLY A 157 4.75 -2.89 -14.68
CA GLY A 157 4.94 -3.42 -16.04
C GLY A 157 5.76 -4.72 -16.11
N LYS A 158 6.17 -5.27 -14.98
CA LYS A 158 7.06 -6.45 -14.86
C LYS A 158 6.44 -7.62 -14.11
N HIS A 159 5.44 -7.37 -13.30
CA HIS A 159 4.83 -8.33 -12.40
C HIS A 159 3.33 -8.44 -12.65
N ALA A 160 2.78 -9.65 -12.59
CA ALA A 160 1.35 -9.81 -12.38
C ALA A 160 1.01 -9.56 -10.91
N LEU A 161 -0.16 -8.97 -10.63
CA LEU A 161 -0.67 -8.70 -9.29
C LEU A 161 -1.92 -9.52 -9.03
N HIS A 162 -1.94 -10.19 -7.88
CA HIS A 162 -3.12 -10.84 -7.32
C HIS A 162 -3.33 -10.33 -5.90
N SER A 163 -4.58 -9.99 -5.54
CA SER A 163 -4.87 -9.47 -4.19
C SER A 163 -6.36 -9.55 -3.88
N LEU A 164 -6.69 -9.63 -2.59
CA LEU A 164 -8.03 -9.38 -2.07
C LEU A 164 -8.11 -7.94 -1.59
N PHE A 165 -8.96 -7.14 -2.23
CA PHE A 165 -9.18 -5.73 -1.90
C PHE A 165 -10.46 -5.52 -1.13
N VAL A 166 -10.42 -4.57 -0.18
CA VAL A 166 -11.58 -4.02 0.53
C VAL A 166 -11.45 -2.50 0.50
N ASP A 167 -12.38 -1.83 -0.18
CA ASP A 167 -12.40 -0.37 -0.22
C ASP A 167 -12.84 0.23 1.12
N ALA A 168 -12.24 1.33 1.55
CA ALA A 168 -12.70 2.14 2.66
C ALA A 168 -13.31 3.45 2.16
N ARG A 169 -14.45 3.85 2.72
CA ARG A 169 -15.15 5.10 2.35
C ARG A 169 -14.70 6.28 3.19
N SER A 170 -14.22 6.01 4.40
CA SER A 170 -13.63 7.00 5.30
C SER A 170 -12.37 6.46 5.94
N VAL A 171 -11.44 7.35 6.23
CA VAL A 171 -10.19 7.02 6.91
C VAL A 171 -9.77 8.15 7.82
N THR A 172 -8.99 7.81 8.84
CA THR A 172 -8.24 8.76 9.64
C THR A 172 -6.78 8.32 9.68
N ALA A 173 -5.88 9.20 9.29
CA ALA A 173 -4.45 9.04 9.49
C ALA A 173 -3.98 10.09 10.49
N ALA A 174 -3.27 9.70 11.52
CA ALA A 174 -2.67 10.62 12.48
C ALA A 174 -1.21 10.23 12.75
N VAL A 175 -0.36 11.23 12.96
CA VAL A 175 1.04 11.07 13.32
C VAL A 175 1.37 11.99 14.48
N ASN A 176 1.97 11.44 15.54
CA ASN A 176 2.35 12.17 16.73
C ASN A 176 1.18 13.00 17.32
N GLY A 177 -0.02 12.41 17.34
CA GLY A 177 -1.25 13.04 17.83
C GLY A 177 -1.90 14.06 16.89
N ARG A 178 -1.33 14.30 15.72
CA ARG A 178 -1.83 15.26 14.72
C ARG A 178 -2.47 14.53 13.54
N THR A 179 -3.74 14.82 13.27
CA THR A 179 -4.46 14.28 12.10
C THR A 179 -3.85 14.84 10.80
N LEU A 180 -3.58 13.95 9.85
CA LEU A 180 -3.07 14.30 8.54
C LEU A 180 -4.18 14.80 7.61
N LYS A 181 -3.80 15.57 6.59
CA LYS A 181 -4.74 16.23 5.67
C LYS A 181 -5.30 15.25 4.63
N GLY A 182 -6.46 15.61 4.13
CA GLY A 182 -7.09 14.95 3.00
C GLY A 182 -8.11 13.88 3.39
N ARG A 183 -8.77 13.35 2.37
CA ARG A 183 -9.77 12.28 2.46
C ARG A 183 -9.69 11.37 1.24
N PRO A 184 -10.27 10.17 1.28
CA PRO A 184 -10.34 9.29 0.12
C PRO A 184 -11.32 9.84 -0.94
N PHE A 185 -11.06 9.47 -2.19
CA PHE A 185 -11.93 9.76 -3.32
C PHE A 185 -12.17 8.50 -4.15
N PRO A 186 -13.29 8.42 -4.88
CA PRO A 186 -13.50 7.37 -5.86
C PRO A 186 -12.40 7.39 -6.93
N ARG A 187 -11.98 6.20 -7.35
CA ARG A 187 -11.09 5.98 -8.50
C ARG A 187 -11.54 4.78 -9.31
N GLU A 188 -11.09 4.69 -10.54
CA GLU A 188 -11.16 3.44 -11.28
C GLU A 188 -9.93 2.59 -10.94
N PHE A 189 -10.15 1.32 -10.60
CA PHE A 189 -9.10 0.37 -10.32
C PHE A 189 -9.52 -1.04 -10.74
N ALA A 190 -8.67 -1.71 -11.50
CA ALA A 190 -8.90 -3.06 -12.02
C ALA A 190 -10.24 -3.22 -12.79
N GLY A 191 -10.67 -2.17 -13.50
CA GLY A 191 -11.91 -2.17 -14.30
C GLY A 191 -13.19 -1.95 -13.49
N ARG A 192 -13.09 -1.46 -12.25
CA ARG A 192 -14.26 -1.13 -11.43
C ARG A 192 -14.08 0.18 -10.67
N GLN A 193 -15.19 0.73 -10.20
CA GLN A 193 -15.15 1.83 -9.22
C GLN A 193 -14.63 1.30 -7.88
N SER A 194 -13.65 1.99 -7.33
CA SER A 194 -12.93 1.68 -6.10
C SER A 194 -12.65 2.97 -5.32
N SER A 195 -11.98 2.87 -4.19
CA SER A 195 -11.56 3.99 -3.35
C SER A 195 -10.04 4.20 -3.42
N THR A 196 -9.59 5.43 -3.17
CA THR A 196 -8.16 5.71 -2.95
C THR A 196 -7.69 5.32 -1.55
N ALA A 197 -8.59 4.82 -0.69
CA ALA A 197 -8.25 4.18 0.57
C ALA A 197 -8.79 2.75 0.59
N PHE A 198 -7.94 1.81 0.96
CA PHE A 198 -8.24 0.39 0.80
C PHE A 198 -7.40 -0.47 1.75
N LEU A 199 -7.89 -1.68 1.98
CA LEU A 199 -7.11 -2.78 2.53
C LEU A 199 -6.79 -3.74 1.37
N ALA A 200 -5.52 -4.11 1.22
CA ALA A 200 -5.08 -5.11 0.26
C ALA A 200 -4.52 -6.30 1.03
N TYR A 201 -5.27 -7.40 1.03
CA TYR A 201 -4.89 -8.65 1.69
C TYR A 201 -4.37 -9.66 0.68
N SER A 202 -3.47 -10.53 1.12
CA SER A 202 -2.89 -11.58 0.25
C SER A 202 -2.33 -10.99 -1.05
N GLU A 203 -1.83 -9.76 -0.99
CA GLU A 203 -1.23 -9.12 -2.15
C GLU A 203 0.02 -9.89 -2.57
N THR A 204 0.04 -10.33 -3.82
CA THR A 204 1.13 -11.17 -4.35
C THR A 204 1.55 -10.63 -5.72
N TRP A 205 2.82 -10.34 -5.84
CA TRP A 205 3.44 -9.87 -7.06
C TRP A 205 4.32 -10.97 -7.67
N LEU A 206 3.95 -11.38 -8.88
CA LEU A 206 4.59 -12.47 -9.62
C LEU A 206 5.39 -11.90 -10.78
N ARG A 207 6.67 -12.21 -10.84
CA ARG A 207 7.50 -12.00 -12.02
C ARG A 207 7.35 -13.20 -12.95
N LEU A 208 6.84 -12.93 -14.15
CA LEU A 208 6.60 -13.92 -15.20
C LEU A 208 7.76 -13.99 -16.19
#